data_8b42892a9a8ceb3f3b378dc9b54adcc2
#
_entry.id   8b42892a9a8ceb3f3b378dc9b54adcc2
#
_cell.length_a   1.000
_cell.length_b   1.000
_cell.length_c   1.000
_cell.angle_alpha   90.00
_cell.angle_beta   90.00
_cell.angle_gamma   90.00
#
_symmetry.space_group_name_H-M   'P 1'
#
loop_
_entity.id
_entity.type
_entity.pdbx_description
1 polymer ?
#
loop_
_entity_poly.entity_id
_entity_poly.type
_entity_poly.pdbx_seq_one_letter_code
_entity_poly.pdbx_strand_id
1 'polypeptide(L)' 'MSTLPVLPKKPLPAGRPREWYEAHNRRLKAMRIAIALLDTGVHTAAQARNRTIRTTAHRIGVHPPSLTTCRLVRSLLP' A
#
# COMPACT_ATOMS: atom_id res chain seq x y z
N MET A 1 -24.20 -1.25 19.29
CA MET A 1 -23.36 -0.82 18.19
C MET A 1 -21.91 -0.97 18.56
N SER A 2 -21.25 -1.95 18.01
CA SER A 2 -19.83 -2.11 18.30
C SER A 2 -19.05 -1.13 17.43
N THR A 3 -18.69 -0.05 17.99
CA THR A 3 -17.67 0.79 17.42
C THR A 3 -16.35 0.10 17.68
N LEU A 4 -15.71 -0.37 16.62
CA LEU A 4 -14.32 -0.74 16.74
C LEU A 4 -13.58 0.48 17.28
N PRO A 5 -12.80 0.33 18.35
CA PRO A 5 -12.01 1.44 18.83
C PRO A 5 -11.11 1.91 17.70
N VAL A 6 -11.26 3.17 17.34
CA VAL A 6 -10.34 3.80 16.42
C VAL A 6 -8.99 3.81 17.12
N LEU A 7 -8.07 2.99 16.61
CA LEU A 7 -6.71 3.04 17.12
C LEU A 7 -6.18 4.46 16.88
N PRO A 8 -5.71 5.15 17.95
CA PRO A 8 -5.16 6.47 17.76
C PRO A 8 -4.01 6.39 16.77
N LYS A 9 -4.04 7.23 15.76
CA LYS A 9 -2.91 7.36 14.85
C LYS A 9 -1.71 7.81 15.67
N LYS A 10 -0.71 6.95 15.75
CA LYS A 10 0.55 7.36 16.33
C LYS A 10 1.15 8.44 15.44
N PRO A 11 1.52 9.60 15.99
CA PRO A 11 2.21 10.60 15.20
C PRO A 11 3.50 10.02 14.64
N LEU A 12 3.87 10.44 13.42
CA LEU A 12 5.13 10.04 12.85
C LEU A 12 6.26 10.55 13.76
N PRO A 13 7.31 9.74 13.96
CA PRO A 13 8.43 10.18 14.79
C PRO A 13 9.07 11.42 14.19
N ALA A 14 9.42 12.38 15.04
CA ALA A 14 10.12 13.58 14.64
C ALA A 14 11.63 13.32 14.52
N GLY A 15 12.33 14.12 13.72
CA GLY A 15 13.79 14.07 13.65
C GLY A 15 14.37 12.97 12.75
N ARG A 16 13.55 12.30 11.96
CA ARG A 16 14.02 11.32 11.00
C ARG A 16 14.42 11.99 9.68
N PRO A 17 15.36 11.41 8.91
CA PRO A 17 15.69 11.92 7.58
C PRO A 17 14.48 11.91 6.66
N ARG A 18 14.47 12.79 5.68
CA ARG A 18 13.39 12.87 4.68
C ARG A 18 13.16 11.53 3.99
N GLU A 19 14.22 10.81 3.67
CA GLU A 19 14.16 9.49 3.01
C GLU A 19 13.38 8.48 3.85
N TRP A 20 13.44 8.60 5.18
CA TRP A 20 12.69 7.73 6.07
C TRP A 20 11.18 7.92 5.87
N TYR A 21 10.72 9.18 5.81
CA TYR A 21 9.31 9.49 5.61
C TYR A 21 8.83 9.06 4.23
N GLU A 22 9.65 9.27 3.22
CA GLU A 22 9.34 8.84 1.85
C GLU A 22 9.18 7.32 1.77
N ALA A 23 10.11 6.57 2.37
CA ALA A 23 10.05 5.12 2.41
C ALA A 23 8.84 4.62 3.21
N HIS A 24 8.54 5.27 4.33
CA HIS A 24 7.39 4.94 5.17
C HIS A 24 6.07 5.15 4.41
N ASN A 25 5.93 6.30 3.75
CA ASN A 25 4.73 6.61 2.98
C ASN A 25 4.56 5.66 1.79
N ARG A 26 5.64 5.29 1.13
CA ARG A 26 5.63 4.31 0.05
C ARG A 26 5.14 2.95 0.54
N ARG A 27 5.58 2.54 1.71
CA ARG A 27 5.16 1.28 2.32
C ARG A 27 3.67 1.29 2.65
N LEU A 28 3.16 2.37 3.24
CA LEU A 28 1.73 2.50 3.53
C LEU A 28 0.89 2.45 2.25
N LYS A 29 1.34 3.14 1.21
CA LYS A 29 0.68 3.12 -0.09
C LYS A 29 0.65 1.71 -0.67
N ALA A 30 1.78 1.01 -0.62
CA ALA A 30 1.88 -0.36 -1.11
C ALA A 30 0.96 -1.30 -0.33
N MET A 31 0.87 -1.15 0.98
CA MET A 31 -0.03 -1.96 1.81
C MET A 31 -1.49 -1.75 1.45
N ARG A 32 -1.91 -0.50 1.23
CA ARG A 32 -3.28 -0.19 0.81
C ARG A 32 -3.62 -0.86 -0.53
N ILE A 33 -2.70 -0.81 -1.48
CA ILE A 33 -2.89 -1.44 -2.78
C ILE A 33 -2.94 -2.96 -2.64
N ALA A 34 -2.04 -3.54 -1.84
CA ALA A 34 -2.01 -4.99 -1.62
C ALA A 34 -3.32 -5.50 -1.01
N ILE A 35 -3.86 -4.79 -0.03
CA ILE A 35 -5.15 -5.14 0.59
C ILE A 35 -6.27 -5.11 -0.45
N ALA A 36 -6.31 -4.06 -1.28
CA ALA A 36 -7.31 -3.94 -2.33
C ALA A 36 -7.19 -5.07 -3.37
N LEU A 37 -5.96 -5.48 -3.71
CA LEU A 37 -5.72 -6.60 -4.61
C LEU A 37 -6.27 -7.90 -4.02
N LEU A 38 -5.97 -8.17 -2.76
CA LEU A 38 -6.48 -9.35 -2.06
C LEU A 38 -8.01 -9.39 -2.06
N ASP A 39 -8.65 -8.25 -1.83
CA ASP A 39 -10.11 -8.12 -1.84
C ASP A 39 -10.70 -8.40 -3.22
N THR A 40 -9.96 -8.18 -4.29
CA THR A 40 -10.43 -8.42 -5.66
C THR A 40 -10.02 -9.79 -6.20
N GLY A 41 -9.39 -10.64 -5.39
CA GLY A 41 -9.03 -12.00 -5.78
C GLY A 41 -7.63 -12.16 -6.33
N VAL A 42 -6.80 -11.13 -6.26
CA VAL A 42 -5.38 -11.23 -6.62
C VAL A 42 -4.61 -11.65 -5.37
N HIS A 43 -4.28 -12.93 -5.28
CA HIS A 43 -3.73 -13.52 -4.06
C HIS A 43 -2.23 -13.81 -4.11
N THR A 44 -1.61 -13.72 -5.27
CA THR A 44 -0.19 -14.02 -5.43
C THR A 44 0.55 -12.90 -6.13
N ALA A 45 1.84 -12.81 -5.86
CA ALA A 45 2.71 -11.83 -6.51
C ALA A 45 2.71 -12.02 -8.03
N ALA A 46 2.64 -13.25 -8.52
CA ALA A 46 2.63 -13.55 -9.95
C ALA A 46 1.40 -12.97 -10.66
N GLN A 47 0.27 -12.88 -9.97
CA GLN A 47 -0.96 -12.30 -10.51
C GLN A 47 -0.96 -10.78 -10.47
N ALA A 48 -0.14 -10.19 -9.61
CA ALA A 48 -0.08 -8.76 -9.40
C ALA A 48 0.87 -8.08 -10.39
N ARG A 49 0.46 -8.02 -11.66
CA ARG A 49 1.24 -7.33 -12.69
C ARG A 49 1.16 -5.82 -12.47
N ASN A 50 2.15 -5.10 -12.99
CA ASN A 50 2.19 -3.64 -12.85
C ASN A 50 0.90 -2.98 -13.33
N ARG A 51 0.34 -3.44 -14.42
CA ARG A 51 -0.94 -2.93 -14.96
C ARG A 51 -2.07 -3.15 -13.96
N THR A 52 -2.16 -4.32 -13.37
CA THR A 52 -3.18 -4.66 -12.38
C THR A 52 -3.02 -3.81 -11.13
N ILE A 53 -1.80 -3.63 -10.67
CA ILE A 53 -1.48 -2.78 -9.51
C ILE A 53 -1.91 -1.33 -9.78
N ARG A 54 -1.59 -0.80 -10.95
CA ARG A 54 -1.94 0.58 -11.31
C ARG A 54 -3.45 0.78 -11.46
N THR A 55 -4.13 -0.18 -12.06
CA THR A 55 -5.58 -0.15 -12.18
C THR A 55 -6.25 -0.17 -10.81
N THR A 56 -5.77 -1.00 -9.91
CA THR A 56 -6.27 -1.08 -8.53
C THR A 56 -6.01 0.22 -7.78
N ALA A 57 -4.81 0.77 -7.91
CA ALA A 57 -4.47 2.06 -7.29
C ALA A 57 -5.42 3.17 -7.76
N HIS A 58 -5.69 3.24 -9.05
CA HIS A 58 -6.64 4.20 -9.61
C HIS A 58 -8.04 4.02 -9.00
N ARG A 59 -8.49 2.79 -8.87
CA ARG A 59 -9.81 2.47 -8.33
C ARG A 59 -9.98 2.94 -6.89
N ILE A 60 -8.93 2.84 -6.08
CA ILE A 60 -8.98 3.27 -4.67
C ILE A 60 -8.55 4.72 -4.47
N GLY A 61 -8.36 5.47 -5.55
CA GLY A 61 -8.02 6.89 -5.48
C GLY A 61 -6.59 7.19 -5.10
N VAL A 62 -5.68 6.28 -5.37
CA VAL A 62 -4.25 6.44 -5.11
C VAL A 62 -3.53 6.80 -6.40
N HIS A 63 -2.56 7.70 -6.33
CA HIS A 63 -1.73 8.04 -7.48
C HIS A 63 -1.08 6.80 -8.10
N PRO A 64 -0.86 6.78 -9.43
CA PRO A 64 -0.19 5.65 -10.07
C PRO A 64 1.15 5.35 -9.39
N PRO A 65 1.36 4.12 -8.93
CA PRO A 65 2.59 3.77 -8.25
C PRO A 65 3.77 3.68 -9.20
N SER A 66 4.95 4.02 -8.69
CA SER A 66 6.21 3.82 -9.39
C SER A 66 6.54 2.33 -9.49
N LEU A 67 7.53 1.98 -10.31
CA LEU A 67 8.01 0.60 -10.39
C LEU A 67 8.49 0.08 -9.03
N THR A 68 9.15 0.94 -8.26
CA THR A 68 9.59 0.59 -6.90
C THR A 68 8.39 0.24 -6.01
N THR A 69 7.33 1.03 -6.07
CA THR A 69 6.12 0.77 -5.30
C THR A 69 5.44 -0.52 -5.78
N CYS A 70 5.40 -0.76 -7.09
CA CYS A 70 4.85 -2.01 -7.63
C CYS A 70 5.61 -3.24 -7.12
N ARG A 71 6.94 -3.17 -7.07
CA ARG A 71 7.76 -4.25 -6.51
C ARG A 71 7.45 -4.47 -5.04
N LEU A 72 7.29 -3.39 -4.29
CA LEU A 72 6.95 -3.45 -2.87
C LEU A 72 5.58 -4.09 -2.68
N VAL A 73 4.59 -3.74 -3.48
CA VAL A 73 3.26 -4.37 -3.45
C VAL A 73 3.37 -5.87 -3.65
N ARG A 74 4.12 -6.31 -4.67
CA ARG A 74 4.31 -7.73 -4.91
C ARG A 74 5.01 -8.45 -3.77
N SER A 75 5.94 -7.77 -3.10
CA SER A 75 6.63 -8.35 -1.93
C SER A 75 5.72 -8.58 -0.74
N LEU A 76 4.59 -7.89 -0.67
CA LEU A 76 3.61 -8.02 0.40
C LEU A 76 2.58 -9.15 0.13
N LEU A 77 2.55 -9.67 -1.09
CA LEU A 77 1.66 -10.75 -1.48
C LEU A 77 2.38 -12.11 -1.37
N PRO A 78 1.63 -13.18 -1.11
CA PRO A 78 2.21 -14.52 -1.08
C PRO A 78 2.87 -14.94 -2.38
#